data_1233376a27b4c9c8418d49902f278d8d
#
_entry.id   1233376a27b4c9c8418d49902f278d8d
#
_cell.length_a   1.000
_cell.length_b   1.000
_cell.length_c   1.000
_cell.angle_alpha   90.00
_cell.angle_beta   90.00
_cell.angle_gamma   90.00
#
_symmetry.space_group_name_H-M   'P 1'
#
loop_
_entity.id
_entity.type
_entity.pdbx_description
1 polymer ?
#
loop_
_entity_poly.entity_id
_entity_poly.type
_entity_poly.pdbx_seq_one_letter_code
_entity_poly.pdbx_strand_id
1 'polypeptide(L)'
;MPLELASLAPLAPSRVRDSIGSQATNSANALQAAHPAQPAQPAQPVRAAHAIVSAALPQFVSHPLTRHYPRSVAAPRAGELHLWRFRCEWLPVPVQEGDAWLSKGERERARLHPNSALRKRFVSARVVTRWIVANLFDCEPRAVDLQDDGNEKLRARHPHDGRDITIDIAYGGIWIVIGIASATLGLSVVVPSPGAALDDAPEGSRRRARYGSLCNALRYAPVDIDLDLLSSDAAVGAFELAEHGRWHVLDVPMSGKIRAAVALAQSVTHVHAVGWPKALVFGETSA
;
A
#
# COMPACT_ATOMS: atom_id res chain seq x y z
N MET A 1 -20.65 44.03 -24.61
CA MET A 1 -21.19 44.05 -23.23
C MET A 1 -20.20 43.26 -22.37
N PRO A 2 -19.33 43.91 -21.57
CA PRO A 2 -18.41 43.23 -20.69
C PRO A 2 -19.11 42.92 -19.36
N LEU A 3 -18.99 41.69 -18.88
CA LEU A 3 -19.42 41.26 -17.54
C LEU A 3 -18.28 41.46 -16.54
N GLU A 4 -18.61 42.23 -15.51
CA GLU A 4 -17.75 42.59 -14.39
C GLU A 4 -17.29 41.38 -13.56
N LEU A 5 -16.01 41.36 -13.26
CA LEU A 5 -15.38 40.49 -12.26
C LEU A 5 -15.69 41.04 -10.85
N ALA A 6 -16.54 40.34 -10.11
CA ALA A 6 -16.73 40.61 -8.69
C ALA A 6 -15.54 40.03 -7.88
N SER A 7 -14.79 40.92 -7.28
CA SER A 7 -13.70 40.68 -6.34
C SER A 7 -14.26 40.13 -5.02
N LEU A 8 -13.84 38.94 -4.61
CA LEU A 8 -14.04 38.40 -3.27
C LEU A 8 -12.81 38.65 -2.41
N ALA A 9 -12.96 39.49 -1.41
CA ALA A 9 -11.95 39.81 -0.40
C ALA A 9 -11.75 38.64 0.59
N PRO A 10 -10.56 38.50 1.19
CA PRO A 10 -10.28 37.43 2.15
C PRO A 10 -10.81 37.73 3.55
N LEU A 11 -11.45 36.73 4.16
CA LEU A 11 -11.89 36.74 5.54
C LEU A 11 -10.69 36.61 6.50
N ALA A 12 -10.60 37.53 7.45
CA ALA A 12 -9.59 37.59 8.50
C ALA A 12 -9.87 36.57 9.63
N PRO A 13 -8.85 36.09 10.35
CA PRO A 13 -9.03 35.13 11.43
C PRO A 13 -9.49 35.79 12.73
N SER A 14 -10.48 35.19 13.38
CA SER A 14 -11.03 35.59 14.67
C SER A 14 -10.05 35.31 15.81
N ARG A 15 -9.73 36.33 16.58
CA ARG A 15 -9.00 36.24 17.85
C ARG A 15 -9.91 35.64 18.93
N VAL A 16 -9.47 34.59 19.59
CA VAL A 16 -10.04 34.13 20.87
C VAL A 16 -9.30 34.85 22.01
N ARG A 17 -10.09 35.48 22.87
CA ARG A 17 -9.65 36.25 24.06
C ARG A 17 -9.29 35.31 25.21
N ASP A 18 -8.16 35.61 25.86
CA ASP A 18 -7.78 35.14 27.18
C ASP A 18 -8.75 35.62 28.25
N SER A 19 -9.14 34.72 29.13
CA SER A 19 -9.76 35.08 30.42
C SER A 19 -8.95 34.47 31.55
N ILE A 20 -8.17 35.35 32.19
CA ILE A 20 -7.48 35.10 33.46
C ILE A 20 -8.52 35.19 34.57
N GLY A 21 -8.64 34.15 35.36
CA GLY A 21 -9.41 34.12 36.62
C GLY A 21 -8.57 33.58 37.75
N SER A 22 -8.01 34.50 38.50
CA SER A 22 -7.32 34.28 39.77
C SER A 22 -8.32 33.85 40.87
N GLN A 23 -8.01 32.81 41.64
CA GLN A 23 -8.38 32.77 43.07
C GLN A 23 -7.35 31.96 43.85
N ALA A 24 -6.88 32.65 44.88
CA ALA A 24 -5.96 32.17 45.88
C ALA A 24 -6.71 31.53 47.07
N THR A 25 -5.91 30.86 47.89
CA THR A 25 -6.08 30.45 49.30
C THR A 25 -6.67 29.08 49.56
N ASN A 26 -5.90 28.15 50.09
CA ASN A 26 -5.71 27.94 51.53
C ASN A 26 -4.72 26.82 51.85
N SER A 27 -3.85 27.14 52.79
CA SER A 27 -2.89 26.25 53.43
C SER A 27 -3.58 25.20 54.32
N ALA A 28 -3.09 23.95 54.30
CA ALA A 28 -2.94 23.15 55.53
C ALA A 28 -2.15 21.87 55.25
N ASN A 29 -1.01 21.78 55.87
CA ASN A 29 -0.25 20.62 56.35
C ASN A 29 -0.80 19.21 56.09
N ALA A 30 0.02 18.39 55.41
CA ALA A 30 0.23 17.00 55.78
C ALA A 30 1.65 16.61 55.38
N LEU A 31 2.51 16.42 56.34
CA LEU A 31 3.77 15.70 56.22
C LEU A 31 3.46 14.28 55.77
N GLN A 32 3.68 13.98 54.51
CA GLN A 32 3.73 12.57 54.01
C GLN A 32 5.17 12.23 53.68
N ALA A 33 5.62 11.19 54.33
CA ALA A 33 6.95 10.63 54.25
C ALA A 33 7.37 10.41 52.78
N ALA A 34 8.53 10.96 52.44
CA ALA A 34 9.21 10.71 51.15
C ALA A 34 9.54 9.20 51.05
N HIS A 35 8.83 8.50 50.18
CA HIS A 35 9.29 7.21 49.69
C HIS A 35 10.55 7.43 48.86
N PRO A 36 11.61 6.66 49.08
CA PRO A 36 12.79 6.76 48.23
C PRO A 36 12.38 6.39 46.79
N ALA A 37 12.69 7.29 45.85
CA ALA A 37 12.47 7.07 44.44
C ALA A 37 13.20 5.77 44.04
N GLN A 38 12.43 4.80 43.56
CA GLN A 38 13.03 3.61 42.93
C GLN A 38 13.92 4.09 41.77
N PRO A 39 15.15 3.57 41.66
CA PRO A 39 16.00 3.90 40.53
C PRO A 39 15.26 3.49 39.24
N ALA A 40 15.16 4.45 38.32
CA ALA A 40 14.60 4.21 37.00
C ALA A 40 15.30 2.98 36.39
N GLN A 41 14.53 1.96 36.07
CA GLN A 41 15.07 0.81 35.32
C GLN A 41 15.68 1.36 34.02
N PRO A 42 16.90 0.93 33.68
CA PRO A 42 17.50 1.34 32.42
C PRO A 42 16.54 0.93 31.31
N ALA A 43 16.18 1.90 30.45
CA ALA A 43 15.36 1.65 29.28
C ALA A 43 16.00 0.48 28.51
N GLN A 44 15.22 -0.59 28.33
CA GLN A 44 15.68 -1.72 27.53
C GLN A 44 16.01 -1.18 26.14
N PRO A 45 17.18 -1.54 25.56
CA PRO A 45 17.52 -1.08 24.24
C PRO A 45 16.39 -1.51 23.27
N VAL A 46 15.83 -0.54 22.58
CA VAL A 46 14.86 -0.79 21.50
C VAL A 46 15.54 -1.77 20.55
N ARG A 47 14.99 -2.95 20.39
CA ARG A 47 15.54 -3.96 19.48
C ARG A 47 15.46 -3.39 18.08
N ALA A 48 16.62 -3.04 17.52
CA ALA A 48 16.72 -2.61 16.14
C ALA A 48 16.19 -3.71 15.20
N ALA A 49 15.59 -3.31 14.08
CA ALA A 49 15.20 -4.25 13.05
C ALA A 49 16.41 -5.08 12.57
N HIS A 50 16.22 -6.37 12.41
CA HIS A 50 17.28 -7.26 11.92
C HIS A 50 16.86 -7.88 10.58
N ALA A 51 17.78 -7.89 9.61
CA ALA A 51 17.61 -8.70 8.41
C ALA A 51 17.74 -10.18 8.78
N ILE A 52 16.75 -10.98 8.45
CA ILE A 52 16.80 -12.43 8.55
C ILE A 52 17.23 -12.96 7.19
N VAL A 53 18.25 -13.81 7.20
CA VAL A 53 18.92 -14.40 6.02
C VAL A 53 17.95 -14.78 4.89
N SER A 54 18.42 -14.51 3.66
CA SER A 54 17.91 -14.94 2.34
C SER A 54 16.73 -15.93 2.37
N ALA A 55 15.52 -15.40 2.16
CA ALA A 55 14.37 -16.26 1.91
C ALA A 55 14.49 -16.90 0.51
N ALA A 56 14.04 -18.14 0.37
CA ALA A 56 13.96 -18.79 -0.94
C ALA A 56 13.10 -17.94 -1.90
N LEU A 57 13.55 -17.86 -3.17
CA LEU A 57 12.77 -17.18 -4.21
C LEU A 57 11.45 -17.92 -4.42
N PRO A 58 10.31 -17.20 -4.44
CA PRO A 58 9.03 -17.82 -4.73
C PRO A 58 8.96 -18.27 -6.20
N GLN A 59 8.19 -19.29 -6.47
CA GLN A 59 7.85 -19.67 -7.83
C GLN A 59 6.98 -18.59 -8.46
N PHE A 60 7.47 -18.02 -9.57
CA PHE A 60 6.75 -16.97 -10.30
C PHE A 60 6.05 -17.58 -11.51
N VAL A 61 4.72 -17.54 -11.51
CA VAL A 61 3.87 -18.04 -12.60
C VAL A 61 3.23 -16.87 -13.32
N SER A 62 3.69 -16.56 -14.52
CA SER A 62 3.14 -15.48 -15.32
C SER A 62 1.92 -15.90 -16.14
N HIS A 63 0.91 -15.03 -16.16
CA HIS A 63 -0.32 -15.16 -16.91
C HIS A 63 -0.51 -13.96 -17.86
N PRO A 64 -1.01 -14.15 -19.07
CA PRO A 64 -1.34 -13.03 -19.93
C PRO A 64 -2.51 -12.24 -19.37
N LEU A 65 -2.47 -10.92 -19.53
CA LEU A 65 -3.62 -10.06 -19.25
C LEU A 65 -4.62 -10.20 -20.42
N THR A 66 -5.75 -10.82 -20.17
CA THR A 66 -6.82 -11.03 -21.15
C THR A 66 -8.17 -10.63 -20.56
N ARG A 67 -9.21 -10.62 -21.40
CA ARG A 67 -10.59 -10.42 -20.94
C ARG A 67 -11.15 -11.60 -20.13
N HIS A 68 -10.47 -12.73 -20.19
CA HIS A 68 -10.86 -13.92 -19.44
C HIS A 68 -9.97 -14.04 -18.20
N TYR A 69 -10.58 -14.28 -17.07
CA TYR A 69 -9.85 -14.58 -15.84
C TYR A 69 -9.09 -15.91 -15.99
N PRO A 70 -7.82 -15.99 -15.55
CA PRO A 70 -7.06 -17.23 -15.63
C PRO A 70 -7.70 -18.32 -14.74
N ARG A 71 -8.21 -19.39 -15.34
CA ARG A 71 -8.90 -20.47 -14.61
C ARG A 71 -8.05 -21.19 -13.56
N SER A 72 -6.73 -21.10 -13.68
CA SER A 72 -5.76 -21.70 -12.73
C SER A 72 -5.52 -20.84 -11.50
N VAL A 73 -6.08 -19.62 -11.42
CA VAL A 73 -5.86 -18.68 -10.33
C VAL A 73 -7.10 -18.68 -9.43
N ALA A 74 -7.05 -19.42 -8.33
CA ALA A 74 -8.06 -19.43 -7.29
C ALA A 74 -7.78 -18.36 -6.22
N ALA A 75 -8.64 -18.18 -5.23
CA ALA A 75 -8.37 -17.25 -4.12
C ALA A 75 -7.06 -17.61 -3.39
N PRO A 76 -6.20 -16.59 -3.08
CA PRO A 76 -4.87 -16.86 -2.54
C PRO A 76 -4.95 -17.53 -1.17
N ARG A 77 -4.12 -18.57 -1.00
CA ARG A 77 -3.91 -19.30 0.24
C ARG A 77 -2.71 -18.71 0.99
N ALA A 78 -2.45 -19.20 2.18
CA ALA A 78 -1.22 -18.89 2.89
C ALA A 78 0.01 -19.25 2.02
N GLY A 79 0.96 -18.32 1.88
CA GLY A 79 2.12 -18.47 1.02
C GLY A 79 1.91 -18.11 -0.45
N GLU A 80 0.71 -17.72 -0.85
CA GLU A 80 0.40 -17.30 -2.21
C GLU A 80 0.20 -15.78 -2.29
N LEU A 81 0.71 -15.17 -3.36
CA LEU A 81 0.56 -13.78 -3.72
C LEU A 81 0.06 -13.68 -5.16
N HIS A 82 -0.98 -12.91 -5.39
CA HIS A 82 -1.42 -12.56 -6.73
C HIS A 82 -1.02 -11.12 -7.03
N LEU A 83 -0.38 -10.92 -8.17
CA LEU A 83 -0.01 -9.61 -8.69
C LEU A 83 -0.69 -9.39 -10.03
N TRP A 84 -1.28 -8.22 -10.21
CA TRP A 84 -1.90 -7.79 -11.46
C TRP A 84 -1.27 -6.50 -11.90
N ARG A 85 -0.81 -6.43 -13.16
CA ARG A 85 -0.19 -5.24 -13.75
C ARG A 85 -0.87 -4.88 -15.06
N PHE A 86 -1.37 -3.66 -15.16
CA PHE A 86 -2.07 -3.18 -16.35
C PHE A 86 -1.96 -1.66 -16.48
N ARG A 87 -2.45 -1.12 -17.60
CA ARG A 87 -2.58 0.31 -17.87
C ARG A 87 -4.04 0.66 -18.03
N CYS A 88 -4.40 1.95 -17.85
CA CYS A 88 -5.77 2.42 -18.06
C CYS A 88 -6.28 2.19 -19.49
N GLU A 89 -5.40 2.05 -20.46
CA GLU A 89 -5.71 1.81 -21.87
C GLU A 89 -5.90 0.33 -22.19
N TRP A 90 -5.38 -0.57 -21.32
CA TRP A 90 -5.39 -2.01 -21.52
C TRP A 90 -6.07 -2.72 -20.36
N LEU A 91 -7.36 -2.54 -20.27
CA LEU A 91 -8.15 -3.15 -19.23
C LEU A 91 -8.71 -4.50 -19.69
N PRO A 92 -8.79 -5.48 -18.78
CA PRO A 92 -9.46 -6.75 -19.06
C PRO A 92 -10.97 -6.59 -19.24
N VAL A 93 -11.54 -5.47 -18.77
CA VAL A 93 -12.98 -5.15 -18.87
C VAL A 93 -13.17 -3.73 -19.38
N PRO A 94 -14.24 -3.45 -20.16
CA PRO A 94 -14.60 -2.11 -20.57
C PRO A 94 -14.95 -1.24 -19.36
N VAL A 95 -14.39 -0.01 -19.27
CA VAL A 95 -14.65 0.89 -18.15
C VAL A 95 -16.13 1.28 -18.08
N GLN A 96 -16.78 1.46 -19.23
CA GLN A 96 -18.19 1.81 -19.30
C GLN A 96 -19.10 0.80 -18.63
N GLU A 97 -18.80 -0.50 -18.77
CA GLU A 97 -19.52 -1.56 -18.08
C GLU A 97 -19.18 -1.57 -16.59
N GLY A 98 -17.89 -1.34 -16.27
CA GLY A 98 -17.37 -1.37 -14.91
C GLY A 98 -17.84 -0.20 -14.04
N ASP A 99 -18.14 0.96 -14.60
CA ASP A 99 -18.65 2.11 -13.83
C ASP A 99 -19.93 1.77 -13.04
N ALA A 100 -20.76 0.89 -13.60
CA ALA A 100 -21.96 0.41 -12.93
C ALA A 100 -21.66 -0.50 -11.71
N TRP A 101 -20.44 -1.02 -11.57
CA TRP A 101 -20.05 -1.89 -10.47
C TRP A 101 -19.57 -1.11 -9.25
N LEU A 102 -19.15 0.15 -9.43
CA LEU A 102 -18.63 0.97 -8.36
C LEU A 102 -19.69 1.27 -7.30
N SER A 103 -19.29 1.22 -6.04
CA SER A 103 -20.11 1.68 -4.93
C SER A 103 -20.36 3.20 -4.99
N LYS A 104 -21.32 3.69 -4.21
CA LYS A 104 -21.57 5.13 -4.10
C LYS A 104 -20.31 5.86 -3.61
N GLY A 105 -19.64 5.34 -2.58
CA GLY A 105 -18.42 5.94 -2.04
C GLY A 105 -17.26 5.97 -3.03
N GLU A 106 -17.08 4.91 -3.83
CA GLU A 106 -16.06 4.90 -4.88
C GLU A 106 -16.34 5.94 -5.98
N ARG A 107 -17.62 6.12 -6.38
CA ARG A 107 -18.01 7.15 -7.34
C ARG A 107 -17.79 8.57 -6.79
N GLU A 108 -18.11 8.79 -5.52
CA GLU A 108 -17.88 10.08 -4.86
C GLU A 108 -16.37 10.37 -4.79
N ARG A 109 -15.55 9.40 -4.36
CA ARG A 109 -14.10 9.54 -4.32
C ARG A 109 -13.52 9.80 -5.72
N ALA A 110 -14.00 9.12 -6.75
CA ALA A 110 -13.57 9.37 -8.12
C ALA A 110 -13.79 10.83 -8.55
N ARG A 111 -14.90 11.45 -8.11
CA ARG A 111 -15.21 12.86 -8.42
C ARG A 111 -14.27 13.85 -7.73
N LEU A 112 -13.70 13.47 -6.58
CA LEU A 112 -12.77 14.32 -5.81
C LEU A 112 -11.38 14.40 -6.45
N HIS A 113 -11.03 13.52 -7.38
CA HIS A 113 -9.73 13.61 -8.06
C HIS A 113 -9.60 14.90 -8.88
N PRO A 114 -8.45 15.61 -8.74
CA PRO A 114 -8.28 16.96 -9.28
C PRO A 114 -8.26 17.02 -10.80
N ASN A 115 -7.96 15.91 -11.47
CA ASN A 115 -7.95 15.87 -12.93
C ASN A 115 -8.52 14.55 -13.48
N SER A 116 -8.87 14.57 -14.76
CA SER A 116 -9.50 13.45 -15.45
C SER A 116 -8.62 12.21 -15.55
N ALA A 117 -7.30 12.39 -15.66
CA ALA A 117 -6.36 11.27 -15.76
C ALA A 117 -6.27 10.49 -14.44
N LEU A 118 -6.19 11.20 -13.30
CA LEU A 118 -6.21 10.59 -11.98
C LEU A 118 -7.54 9.91 -11.70
N ARG A 119 -8.66 10.56 -12.09
CA ARG A 119 -9.99 9.96 -11.99
C ARG A 119 -10.08 8.66 -12.79
N LYS A 120 -9.69 8.68 -14.07
CA LYS A 120 -9.68 7.51 -14.93
C LYS A 120 -8.86 6.38 -14.31
N ARG A 121 -7.71 6.72 -13.74
CA ARG A 121 -6.79 5.77 -13.12
C ARG A 121 -7.40 5.11 -11.89
N PHE A 122 -7.99 5.90 -11.01
CA PHE A 122 -8.70 5.41 -9.83
C PHE A 122 -9.87 4.48 -10.23
N VAL A 123 -10.75 4.93 -11.13
CA VAL A 123 -11.88 4.15 -11.62
C VAL A 123 -11.41 2.84 -12.25
N SER A 124 -10.40 2.88 -13.11
CA SER A 124 -9.82 1.69 -13.73
C SER A 124 -9.31 0.68 -12.70
N ALA A 125 -8.61 1.17 -11.68
CA ALA A 125 -8.11 0.30 -10.60
C ALA A 125 -9.26 -0.38 -9.84
N ARG A 126 -10.29 0.37 -9.46
CA ARG A 126 -11.45 -0.15 -8.71
C ARG A 126 -12.29 -1.13 -9.53
N VAL A 127 -12.54 -0.83 -10.78
CA VAL A 127 -13.27 -1.71 -11.71
C VAL A 127 -12.55 -3.05 -11.88
N VAL A 128 -11.25 -3.00 -12.14
CA VAL A 128 -10.45 -4.24 -12.30
C VAL A 128 -10.36 -5.00 -10.98
N THR A 129 -10.21 -4.32 -9.84
CA THR A 129 -10.22 -4.99 -8.52
C THR A 129 -11.54 -5.74 -8.30
N ARG A 130 -12.69 -5.11 -8.56
CA ARG A 130 -13.99 -5.78 -8.44
C ARG A 130 -14.12 -6.97 -9.37
N TRP A 131 -13.67 -6.84 -10.60
CA TRP A 131 -13.66 -7.95 -11.56
C TRP A 131 -12.78 -9.12 -11.08
N ILE A 132 -11.58 -8.83 -10.57
CA ILE A 132 -10.69 -9.87 -10.03
C ILE A 132 -11.36 -10.58 -8.85
N VAL A 133 -11.84 -9.84 -7.86
CA VAL A 133 -12.44 -10.41 -6.65
C VAL A 133 -13.72 -11.18 -6.96
N ALA A 134 -14.53 -10.69 -7.90
CA ALA A 134 -15.72 -11.39 -8.36
C ALA A 134 -15.40 -12.78 -8.93
N ASN A 135 -14.34 -12.87 -9.74
CA ASN A 135 -13.88 -14.15 -10.27
C ASN A 135 -13.26 -15.05 -9.17
N LEU A 136 -12.55 -14.48 -8.19
CA LEU A 136 -12.01 -15.24 -7.06
C LEU A 136 -13.09 -15.81 -6.15
N PHE A 137 -14.22 -15.13 -6.05
CA PHE A 137 -15.32 -15.47 -5.15
C PHE A 137 -16.55 -16.07 -5.86
N ASP A 138 -16.44 -16.26 -7.15
CA ASP A 138 -17.54 -16.76 -8.00
C ASP A 138 -18.85 -15.99 -7.76
N CYS A 139 -18.77 -14.67 -7.83
CA CYS A 139 -19.90 -13.77 -7.63
C CYS A 139 -19.93 -12.63 -8.66
N GLU A 140 -21.04 -11.90 -8.71
CA GLU A 140 -21.16 -10.74 -9.57
C GLU A 140 -20.26 -9.59 -9.07
N PRO A 141 -19.59 -8.82 -9.97
CA PRO A 141 -18.72 -7.70 -9.55
C PRO A 141 -19.41 -6.62 -8.71
N ARG A 142 -20.72 -6.45 -8.86
CA ARG A 142 -21.52 -5.53 -8.01
C ARG A 142 -21.73 -6.06 -6.60
N ALA A 143 -21.75 -7.39 -6.45
CA ALA A 143 -21.95 -8.04 -5.16
C ALA A 143 -20.67 -8.08 -4.30
N VAL A 144 -19.52 -7.74 -4.89
CA VAL A 144 -18.26 -7.69 -4.15
C VAL A 144 -18.32 -6.59 -3.10
N ASP A 145 -18.21 -6.98 -1.82
CA ASP A 145 -18.04 -6.05 -0.70
C ASP A 145 -16.57 -5.72 -0.53
N LEU A 146 -16.17 -4.54 -1.02
CA LEU A 146 -14.84 -3.99 -0.81
C LEU A 146 -14.88 -3.03 0.36
N GLN A 147 -14.35 -3.46 1.48
CA GLN A 147 -14.14 -2.61 2.64
C GLN A 147 -12.87 -1.80 2.42
N ASP A 148 -13.03 -0.48 2.43
CA ASP A 148 -11.97 0.50 2.17
C ASP A 148 -11.72 1.31 3.44
N ASP A 149 -10.50 1.24 3.98
CA ASP A 149 -10.11 1.99 5.18
C ASP A 149 -9.75 3.46 4.90
N GLY A 150 -9.97 3.94 3.68
CA GLY A 150 -9.66 5.31 3.28
C GLY A 150 -8.28 5.50 2.65
N ASN A 151 -7.36 4.58 2.85
CA ASN A 151 -5.96 4.65 2.41
C ASN A 151 -5.65 3.69 1.25
N GLU A 152 -6.63 3.41 0.40
CA GLU A 152 -6.54 2.47 -0.74
C GLU A 152 -6.31 1.00 -0.34
N LYS A 153 -6.20 0.70 0.94
CA LYS A 153 -6.19 -0.68 1.42
C LYS A 153 -7.59 -1.23 1.43
N LEU A 154 -7.72 -2.30 0.71
CA LEU A 154 -8.99 -2.96 0.52
C LEU A 154 -8.98 -4.32 1.21
N ARG A 155 -10.11 -4.67 1.77
CA ARG A 155 -10.40 -6.03 2.19
C ARG A 155 -11.65 -6.49 1.47
N ALA A 156 -11.66 -7.75 1.10
CA ALA A 156 -12.86 -8.39 0.61
C ALA A 156 -13.09 -9.68 1.36
N ARG A 157 -14.33 -9.91 1.77
CA ARG A 157 -14.75 -11.14 2.45
C ARG A 157 -15.49 -12.04 1.49
N HIS A 158 -15.06 -13.28 1.45
CA HIS A 158 -15.74 -14.29 0.65
C HIS A 158 -17.15 -14.55 1.19
N PRO A 159 -18.20 -14.45 0.34
CA PRO A 159 -19.59 -14.45 0.80
C PRO A 159 -20.04 -15.78 1.44
N HIS A 160 -19.42 -16.90 1.07
CA HIS A 160 -19.84 -18.24 1.51
C HIS A 160 -18.99 -18.82 2.62
N ASP A 161 -17.69 -18.64 2.58
CA ASP A 161 -16.76 -19.26 3.55
C ASP A 161 -16.14 -18.27 4.56
N GLY A 162 -16.43 -16.97 4.40
CA GLY A 162 -16.01 -15.93 5.32
C GLY A 162 -14.50 -15.63 5.28
N ARG A 163 -13.74 -16.22 4.36
CA ARG A 163 -12.31 -15.92 4.20
C ARG A 163 -12.12 -14.48 3.78
N ASP A 164 -11.18 -13.82 4.43
CA ASP A 164 -10.78 -12.46 4.07
C ASP A 164 -9.56 -12.49 3.13
N ILE A 165 -9.56 -11.63 2.14
CA ILE A 165 -8.39 -11.30 1.33
C ILE A 165 -8.04 -9.82 1.53
N THR A 166 -6.75 -9.55 1.57
CA THR A 166 -6.22 -8.18 1.61
C THR A 166 -5.77 -7.79 0.21
N ILE A 167 -6.06 -6.55 -0.16
CA ILE A 167 -5.79 -6.00 -1.47
C ILE A 167 -5.10 -4.66 -1.29
N ASP A 168 -4.02 -4.42 -2.03
CA ASP A 168 -3.38 -3.12 -2.09
C ASP A 168 -3.17 -2.70 -3.54
N ILE A 169 -3.26 -1.40 -3.81
CA ILE A 169 -3.17 -0.84 -5.15
C ILE A 169 -2.08 0.22 -5.15
N ALA A 170 -1.12 0.05 -6.03
CA ALA A 170 -0.05 1.02 -6.24
C ALA A 170 -0.03 1.54 -7.68
N TYR A 171 0.41 2.79 -7.82
CA TYR A 171 0.47 3.49 -9.09
C TYR A 171 1.90 3.92 -9.39
N GLY A 172 2.39 3.63 -10.59
CA GLY A 172 3.72 4.05 -11.03
C GLY A 172 3.78 4.38 -12.52
N GLY A 173 4.00 5.65 -12.88
CA GLY A 173 3.96 6.09 -14.27
C GLY A 173 2.61 5.76 -14.92
N ILE A 174 2.62 4.93 -15.95
CA ILE A 174 1.42 4.47 -16.66
C ILE A 174 0.82 3.18 -16.05
N TRP A 175 1.51 2.57 -15.09
CA TRP A 175 1.13 1.29 -14.53
C TRP A 175 0.22 1.41 -13.33
N ILE A 176 -0.73 0.52 -13.26
CA ILE A 176 -1.51 0.17 -12.07
C ILE A 176 -1.08 -1.25 -11.68
N VAL A 177 -0.71 -1.42 -10.41
CA VAL A 177 -0.35 -2.70 -9.85
C VAL A 177 -1.29 -3.00 -8.69
N ILE A 178 -1.90 -4.19 -8.71
CA ILE A 178 -2.75 -4.69 -7.63
C ILE A 178 -2.09 -5.92 -7.03
N GLY A 179 -1.94 -5.93 -5.72
CA GLY A 179 -1.51 -7.09 -4.95
C GLY A 179 -2.68 -7.66 -4.16
N ILE A 180 -2.80 -8.99 -4.10
CA ILE A 180 -3.85 -9.71 -3.35
C ILE A 180 -3.21 -10.89 -2.61
N ALA A 181 -3.49 -10.99 -1.32
CA ALA A 181 -3.02 -12.08 -0.48
C ALA A 181 -4.03 -12.40 0.64
N SER A 182 -3.87 -13.55 1.29
CA SER A 182 -4.62 -13.92 2.49
C SER A 182 -4.11 -13.23 3.76
N ALA A 183 -2.87 -12.69 3.74
CA ALA A 183 -2.27 -11.94 4.84
C ALA A 183 -2.17 -10.46 4.52
N THR A 184 -1.87 -9.66 5.54
CA THR A 184 -1.60 -8.23 5.35
C THR A 184 -0.45 -8.03 4.37
N LEU A 185 -0.66 -7.12 3.42
CA LEU A 185 0.33 -6.75 2.42
C LEU A 185 0.39 -5.23 2.23
N GLY A 186 1.52 -4.75 1.72
CA GLY A 186 1.68 -3.38 1.25
C GLY A 186 2.47 -3.37 -0.04
N LEU A 187 2.04 -2.56 -0.98
CA LEU A 187 2.61 -2.45 -2.32
C LEU A 187 3.16 -1.04 -2.53
N SER A 188 4.34 -0.93 -3.16
CA SER A 188 4.92 0.36 -3.52
C SER A 188 5.52 0.30 -4.91
N VAL A 189 5.30 1.38 -5.68
CA VAL A 189 5.88 1.56 -7.01
C VAL A 189 6.57 2.92 -7.08
N VAL A 190 7.85 2.91 -7.35
CA VAL A 190 8.69 4.11 -7.45
C VAL A 190 9.04 4.36 -8.90
N VAL A 191 8.76 5.58 -9.36
CA VAL A 191 9.15 6.09 -10.68
C VAL A 191 10.23 7.14 -10.44
N PRO A 192 11.45 6.98 -10.96
CA PRO A 192 12.47 7.99 -10.83
C PRO A 192 12.03 9.32 -11.47
N SER A 193 12.30 10.43 -10.78
CA SER A 193 12.00 11.76 -11.33
C SER A 193 12.93 12.11 -12.48
N PRO A 194 12.44 12.72 -13.56
CA PRO A 194 13.31 13.22 -14.61
C PRO A 194 14.28 14.26 -14.04
N GLY A 195 15.59 14.05 -14.21
CA GLY A 195 16.63 14.99 -13.76
C GLY A 195 17.04 14.90 -12.29
N ALA A 196 16.53 13.96 -11.54
CA ALA A 196 17.03 13.72 -10.19
C ALA A 196 18.48 13.22 -10.21
N ALA A 197 19.30 13.82 -9.34
CA ALA A 197 20.74 13.56 -9.22
C ALA A 197 21.04 12.09 -8.79
N LEU A 198 22.30 11.77 -8.56
CA LEU A 198 22.89 10.46 -8.22
C LEU A 198 22.14 9.61 -7.19
N ASP A 199 21.24 10.19 -6.37
CA ASP A 199 20.36 9.48 -5.45
C ASP A 199 19.26 8.64 -6.14
N ASP A 200 19.04 8.82 -7.43
CA ASP A 200 18.14 8.00 -8.25
C ASP A 200 18.84 6.83 -8.94
N ALA A 201 19.99 6.41 -8.43
CA ALA A 201 20.57 5.14 -8.79
C ALA A 201 19.51 4.03 -8.67
N PRO A 202 19.53 3.01 -9.53
CA PRO A 202 18.56 1.91 -9.48
C PRO A 202 18.37 1.31 -8.08
N GLU A 203 19.43 1.33 -7.28
CA GLU A 203 19.46 0.86 -5.91
C GLU A 203 18.69 1.77 -4.95
N GLY A 204 18.85 3.08 -5.04
CA GLY A 204 18.08 4.04 -4.24
C GLY A 204 16.58 3.94 -4.51
N SER A 205 16.17 3.75 -5.77
CA SER A 205 14.78 3.54 -6.14
C SER A 205 14.25 2.19 -5.65
N ARG A 206 15.07 1.13 -5.65
CA ARG A 206 14.73 -0.17 -5.08
C ARG A 206 14.50 -0.06 -3.58
N ARG A 207 15.43 0.54 -2.83
CA ARG A 207 15.33 0.78 -1.40
C ARG A 207 14.06 1.57 -1.04
N ARG A 208 13.76 2.64 -1.78
CA ARG A 208 12.52 3.42 -1.60
C ARG A 208 11.27 2.57 -1.84
N ALA A 209 11.26 1.71 -2.86
CA ALA A 209 10.13 0.83 -3.12
C ALA A 209 9.91 -0.16 -1.98
N ARG A 210 10.97 -0.79 -1.49
CA ARG A 210 10.92 -1.73 -0.35
C ARG A 210 10.44 -1.03 0.93
N TYR A 211 11.02 0.12 1.27
CA TYR A 211 10.60 0.91 2.43
C TYR A 211 9.13 1.33 2.31
N GLY A 212 8.73 1.86 1.16
CA GLY A 212 7.35 2.27 0.89
C GLY A 212 6.37 1.10 1.00
N SER A 213 6.75 -0.12 0.59
CA SER A 213 5.89 -1.29 0.72
C SER A 213 5.67 -1.68 2.20
N LEU A 214 6.69 -1.57 3.04
CA LEU A 214 6.57 -1.78 4.49
C LEU A 214 5.69 -0.70 5.14
N CYS A 215 5.93 0.58 4.84
CA CYS A 215 5.08 1.66 5.33
C CYS A 215 3.62 1.47 4.93
N ASN A 216 3.35 1.09 3.68
CA ASN A 216 2.01 0.81 3.21
C ASN A 216 1.40 -0.40 3.92
N ALA A 217 2.17 -1.47 4.17
CA ALA A 217 1.73 -2.65 4.90
C ALA A 217 1.34 -2.31 6.34
N LEU A 218 2.10 -1.44 6.99
CA LEU A 218 1.93 -0.99 8.37
C LEU A 218 1.03 0.25 8.52
N ARG A 219 0.24 0.59 7.48
CA ARG A 219 -0.70 1.73 7.49
C ARG A 219 -0.02 3.07 7.75
N TYR A 220 1.12 3.28 7.07
CA TYR A 220 1.93 4.49 7.21
C TYR A 220 2.49 4.74 8.61
N ALA A 221 2.47 3.75 9.51
CA ALA A 221 3.23 3.84 10.72
C ALA A 221 4.72 4.04 10.38
N PRO A 222 5.44 4.89 11.12
CA PRO A 222 6.88 5.01 10.94
C PRO A 222 7.51 3.63 11.13
N VAL A 223 8.29 3.21 10.14
CA VAL A 223 9.02 1.96 10.22
C VAL A 223 10.43 2.29 10.65
N ASP A 224 10.78 1.92 11.87
CA ASP A 224 12.15 2.03 12.36
C ASP A 224 12.96 0.85 11.82
N ILE A 225 13.48 1.02 10.62
CA ILE A 225 14.35 0.06 9.94
C ILE A 225 15.56 0.80 9.38
N ASP A 226 16.73 0.23 9.61
CA ASP A 226 17.93 0.69 8.94
C ASP A 226 17.77 0.51 7.42
N LEU A 227 17.81 1.61 6.69
CA LEU A 227 17.63 1.61 5.25
C LEU A 227 18.72 0.80 4.51
N ASP A 228 19.88 0.61 5.11
CA ASP A 228 20.95 -0.20 4.52
C ASP A 228 20.58 -1.68 4.49
N LEU A 229 19.74 -2.15 5.42
CA LEU A 229 19.19 -3.51 5.38
C LEU A 229 18.32 -3.74 4.14
N LEU A 230 17.69 -2.68 3.62
CA LEU A 230 16.87 -2.72 2.41
C LEU A 230 17.68 -2.62 1.11
N SER A 231 19.00 -2.40 1.21
CA SER A 231 19.90 -2.26 0.05
C SER A 231 20.47 -3.58 -0.45
N SER A 232 20.06 -4.71 0.13
CA SER A 232 20.50 -6.05 -0.30
C SER A 232 20.15 -6.30 -1.78
N ASP A 233 21.07 -6.95 -2.51
CA ASP A 233 20.85 -7.38 -3.90
C ASP A 233 19.86 -8.56 -4.02
N ALA A 234 19.58 -9.23 -2.92
CA ALA A 234 18.58 -10.30 -2.92
C ALA A 234 17.19 -9.76 -3.30
N ALA A 235 16.53 -10.40 -4.25
CA ALA A 235 15.17 -10.01 -4.69
C ALA A 235 14.11 -10.26 -3.61
N VAL A 236 14.41 -11.04 -2.59
CA VAL A 236 13.56 -11.35 -1.44
C VAL A 236 14.35 -11.13 -0.17
N GLY A 237 13.79 -10.38 0.75
CA GLY A 237 14.32 -10.16 2.11
C GLY A 237 13.27 -10.51 3.15
N ALA A 238 13.73 -10.99 4.31
CA ALA A 238 12.90 -11.14 5.50
C ALA A 238 13.47 -10.25 6.61
N PHE A 239 12.59 -9.51 7.28
CA PHE A 239 12.92 -8.52 8.29
C PHE A 239 12.11 -8.77 9.56
N GLU A 240 12.77 -8.72 10.71
CA GLU A 240 12.09 -8.71 12.00
C GLU A 240 11.99 -7.26 12.47
N LEU A 241 10.79 -6.73 12.57
CA LEU A 241 10.52 -5.38 13.05
C LEU A 241 10.10 -5.45 14.52
N ALA A 242 10.73 -4.64 15.38
CA ALA A 242 10.62 -4.74 16.83
C ALA A 242 9.18 -4.79 17.37
N GLU A 243 8.28 -3.99 16.79
CA GLU A 243 6.88 -3.88 17.25
C GLU A 243 5.88 -4.57 16.30
N HIS A 244 6.35 -5.00 15.13
CA HIS A 244 5.48 -5.45 14.05
C HIS A 244 5.74 -6.90 13.61
N GLY A 245 6.73 -7.58 14.24
CA GLY A 245 7.09 -8.96 13.91
C GLY A 245 7.75 -9.12 12.55
N ARG A 246 7.59 -10.30 11.97
CA ARG A 246 8.29 -10.68 10.74
C ARG A 246 7.57 -10.26 9.48
N TRP A 247 8.32 -9.60 8.59
CA TRP A 247 7.87 -9.16 7.27
C TRP A 247 8.76 -9.70 6.16
N HIS A 248 8.13 -10.07 5.06
CA HIS A 248 8.80 -10.53 3.85
C HIS A 248 8.63 -9.47 2.76
N VAL A 249 9.74 -9.01 2.21
CA VAL A 249 9.74 -7.99 1.15
C VAL A 249 10.26 -8.62 -0.12
N LEU A 250 9.48 -8.51 -1.19
CA LEU A 250 9.81 -9.02 -2.52
C LEU A 250 9.90 -7.85 -3.50
N ASP A 251 10.94 -7.84 -4.31
CA ASP A 251 11.00 -6.96 -5.47
C ASP A 251 10.01 -7.43 -6.53
N VAL A 252 9.21 -6.53 -7.05
CA VAL A 252 8.26 -6.82 -8.14
C VAL A 252 8.89 -6.41 -9.46
N PRO A 253 9.06 -7.32 -10.44
CA PRO A 253 9.68 -7.00 -11.71
C PRO A 253 8.90 -5.93 -12.48
N MET A 254 9.56 -4.82 -12.81
CA MET A 254 8.98 -3.73 -13.60
C MET A 254 9.88 -3.37 -14.77
N SER A 255 9.28 -2.79 -15.82
CA SER A 255 10.01 -2.40 -17.02
C SER A 255 10.83 -1.12 -16.81
N GLY A 256 12.01 -1.05 -17.35
CA GLY A 256 12.86 0.14 -17.37
C GLY A 256 13.34 0.54 -15.97
N LYS A 257 13.29 1.85 -15.70
CA LYS A 257 13.77 2.42 -14.42
C LYS A 257 12.76 2.34 -13.27
N ILE A 258 11.55 1.86 -13.50
CA ILE A 258 10.53 1.72 -12.46
C ILE A 258 10.95 0.60 -11.52
N ARG A 259 10.80 0.83 -10.21
CA ARG A 259 11.02 -0.18 -9.18
C ARG A 259 9.73 -0.37 -8.38
N ALA A 260 9.44 -1.61 -8.04
CA ALA A 260 8.30 -1.92 -7.21
C ALA A 260 8.67 -3.00 -6.20
N ALA A 261 8.01 -2.97 -5.06
CA ALA A 261 8.15 -3.99 -4.04
C ALA A 261 6.81 -4.26 -3.36
N VAL A 262 6.69 -5.45 -2.81
CA VAL A 262 5.56 -5.84 -1.96
C VAL A 262 6.09 -6.37 -0.63
N ALA A 263 5.51 -5.91 0.47
CA ALA A 263 5.76 -6.41 1.82
C ALA A 263 4.57 -7.24 2.29
N LEU A 264 4.82 -8.39 2.90
CA LEU A 264 3.78 -9.30 3.41
C LEU A 264 4.13 -9.77 4.83
N ALA A 265 3.09 -9.95 5.65
CA ALA A 265 3.21 -10.51 7.00
C ALA A 265 3.40 -12.04 7.00
N GLN A 266 3.62 -12.65 5.84
CA GLN A 266 3.87 -14.09 5.67
C GLN A 266 4.94 -14.33 4.61
N SER A 267 5.63 -15.48 4.69
CA SER A 267 6.49 -15.93 3.61
C SER A 267 5.68 -16.26 2.36
N VAL A 268 6.28 -16.01 1.19
CA VAL A 268 5.64 -16.28 -0.11
C VAL A 268 6.41 -17.39 -0.81
N THR A 269 5.69 -18.41 -1.22
CA THR A 269 6.22 -19.55 -1.97
C THR A 269 5.80 -19.51 -3.45
N HIS A 270 4.64 -18.90 -3.74
CA HIS A 270 4.10 -18.83 -5.10
C HIS A 270 3.57 -17.41 -5.39
N VAL A 271 3.90 -16.93 -6.59
CA VAL A 271 3.40 -15.65 -7.11
C VAL A 271 2.69 -15.90 -8.43
N HIS A 272 1.39 -15.64 -8.48
CA HIS A 272 0.62 -15.58 -9.73
C HIS A 272 0.65 -14.14 -10.25
N ALA A 273 1.34 -13.92 -11.37
CA ALA A 273 1.57 -12.59 -11.93
C ALA A 273 0.85 -12.42 -13.27
N VAL A 274 -0.21 -11.62 -13.28
CA VAL A 274 -1.02 -11.37 -14.49
C VAL A 274 -0.59 -10.04 -15.13
N GLY A 275 -0.28 -10.08 -16.43
CA GLY A 275 0.18 -8.93 -17.20
C GLY A 275 1.70 -8.77 -17.23
N TRP A 276 2.45 -9.77 -16.79
CA TRP A 276 3.90 -9.86 -16.98
C TRP A 276 4.26 -10.76 -18.18
N PRO A 277 5.36 -10.48 -18.90
CA PRO A 277 5.87 -11.37 -19.93
C PRO A 277 6.24 -12.75 -19.35
N LYS A 278 6.06 -13.80 -20.13
CA LYS A 278 6.33 -15.19 -19.71
C LYS A 278 7.80 -15.48 -19.36
N ALA A 279 8.74 -14.65 -19.83
CA ALA A 279 10.18 -14.84 -19.67
C ALA A 279 10.79 -14.13 -18.44
N LEU A 280 9.98 -13.47 -17.59
CA LEU A 280 10.52 -12.80 -16.40
C LEU A 280 10.73 -13.82 -15.28
N VAL A 281 11.99 -14.04 -14.92
CA VAL A 281 12.40 -14.74 -13.70
C VAL A 281 12.57 -13.70 -12.60
N PHE A 282 12.14 -14.03 -11.37
CA PHE A 282 12.41 -13.21 -10.19
C PHE A 282 13.92 -13.04 -10.00
N GLY A 283 14.39 -11.80 -9.89
CA GLY A 283 15.79 -11.50 -9.67
C GLY A 283 16.59 -11.08 -10.92
N GLU A 284 16.09 -11.26 -12.12
CA GLU A 284 16.71 -10.70 -13.33
C GLU A 284 16.19 -9.28 -13.56
N THR A 285 17.02 -8.30 -13.24
CA THR A 285 16.83 -6.91 -13.69
C THR A 285 17.13 -6.92 -15.19
N SER A 286 16.10 -6.77 -16.04
CA SER A 286 16.32 -6.55 -17.46
C SER A 286 17.21 -5.31 -17.63
N ALA A 287 18.39 -5.52 -18.19
CA ALA A 287 19.37 -4.49 -18.51
C ALA A 287 18.82 -3.45 -19.50
#